data_0b6eaa16c2dcffd2714db8c074212aba
#
_entry.id   0b6eaa16c2dcffd2714db8c074212aba
#
_cell.length_a   1.000
_cell.length_b   1.000
_cell.length_c   1.000
_cell.angle_alpha   90.00
_cell.angle_beta   90.00
_cell.angle_gamma   90.00
#
_symmetry.space_group_name_H-M   'P 1'
#
loop_
_entity.id
_entity.type
_entity.pdbx_description
1 polymer ?
#
loop_
_entity_poly.entity_id
_entity_poly.type
_entity_poly.pdbx_seq_one_letter_code
_entity_poly.pdbx_strand_id
1 'polypeptide(L)'
;MVKRHLIMEKALELFAEQGIEATSIQQITERCGISKGAFYLAFKSKEELIFQLIDHFMGEYVADIERMVSSGGSEPDKMLYDYYAAAFGTFHKHAHFAQILMKEPVYSFQAELIERLEMYDAILNDAARTIVLRRYPSLAPHMLADLVFTIQGFVRHYG
;
A
#
# COMPACT_ATOMS: atom_id res chain seq x y z
N MET A 1 -14.10 -22.06 11.53
CA MET A 1 -13.66 -20.65 11.64
C MET A 1 -13.29 -20.17 10.25
N VAL A 2 -14.08 -19.27 9.67
CA VAL A 2 -13.78 -18.70 8.35
C VAL A 2 -12.50 -17.90 8.48
N LYS A 3 -11.49 -18.24 7.71
CA LYS A 3 -10.23 -17.54 7.74
C LYS A 3 -10.38 -16.22 6.98
N ARG A 4 -10.45 -15.09 7.69
CA ARG A 4 -10.44 -13.73 7.06
C ARG A 4 -9.39 -13.62 5.96
N HIS A 5 -8.22 -14.19 6.21
CA HIS A 5 -7.11 -14.22 5.26
C HIS A 5 -7.47 -14.90 3.93
N LEU A 6 -8.19 -16.00 3.95
CA LEU A 6 -8.65 -16.67 2.73
C LEU A 6 -9.60 -15.78 1.91
N ILE A 7 -10.53 -15.10 2.57
CA ILE A 7 -11.44 -14.17 1.89
C ILE A 7 -10.66 -13.02 1.25
N MET A 8 -9.72 -12.44 1.97
CA MET A 8 -8.86 -11.35 1.48
C MET A 8 -8.04 -11.79 0.26
N GLU A 9 -7.41 -12.98 0.34
CA GLU A 9 -6.61 -13.55 -0.76
C GLU A 9 -7.45 -13.78 -2.02
N LYS A 10 -8.60 -14.44 -1.88
CA LYS A 10 -9.47 -14.75 -3.03
C LYS A 10 -10.17 -13.52 -3.62
N ALA A 11 -10.50 -12.53 -2.78
CA ALA A 11 -10.99 -11.26 -3.25
C ALA A 11 -9.91 -10.51 -4.04
N LEU A 12 -8.67 -10.50 -3.55
CA LEU A 12 -7.54 -9.86 -4.22
C LEU A 12 -7.28 -10.46 -5.60
N GLU A 13 -7.31 -11.80 -5.73
CA GLU A 13 -7.20 -12.49 -7.02
C GLU A 13 -8.30 -12.01 -7.99
N LEU A 14 -9.57 -12.02 -7.55
CA LEU A 14 -10.71 -11.59 -8.37
C LEU A 14 -10.63 -10.11 -8.75
N PHE A 15 -10.24 -9.24 -7.84
CA PHE A 15 -10.06 -7.82 -8.12
C PHE A 15 -8.95 -7.58 -9.17
N ALA A 16 -7.86 -8.32 -9.09
CA ALA A 16 -6.79 -8.26 -10.09
C ALA A 16 -7.23 -8.80 -11.45
N GLU A 17 -8.03 -9.87 -11.49
CA GLU A 17 -8.53 -10.50 -12.72
C GLU A 17 -9.53 -9.61 -13.46
N GLN A 18 -10.53 -9.06 -12.77
CA GLN A 18 -11.69 -8.43 -13.40
C GLN A 18 -12.05 -7.02 -12.89
N GLY A 19 -11.30 -6.50 -11.90
CA GLY A 19 -11.56 -5.20 -11.26
C GLY A 19 -12.48 -5.28 -10.05
N ILE A 20 -12.44 -4.23 -9.22
CA ILE A 20 -13.23 -4.14 -7.98
C ILE A 20 -14.74 -4.08 -8.30
N GLU A 21 -15.15 -3.21 -9.22
CA GLU A 21 -16.55 -2.98 -9.54
C GLU A 21 -17.24 -4.23 -10.12
N ALA A 22 -16.54 -4.98 -10.98
CA ALA A 22 -17.07 -6.20 -11.60
C ALA A 22 -17.09 -7.41 -10.66
N THR A 23 -16.51 -7.30 -9.45
CA THR A 23 -16.43 -8.40 -8.48
C THR A 23 -17.54 -8.29 -7.44
N SER A 24 -18.39 -9.31 -7.36
CA SER A 24 -19.45 -9.41 -6.36
C SER A 24 -19.04 -10.24 -5.14
N ILE A 25 -19.70 -10.01 -4.00
CA ILE A 25 -19.55 -10.82 -2.79
C ILE A 25 -19.87 -12.29 -3.11
N GLN A 26 -20.83 -12.56 -3.99
CA GLN A 26 -21.18 -13.92 -4.40
C GLN A 26 -20.00 -14.62 -5.07
N GLN A 27 -19.34 -13.98 -6.02
CA GLN A 27 -18.15 -14.54 -6.68
C GLN A 27 -17.02 -14.80 -5.67
N ILE A 28 -16.81 -13.89 -4.71
CA ILE A 28 -15.81 -14.08 -3.64
C ILE A 28 -16.16 -15.32 -2.80
N THR A 29 -17.41 -15.44 -2.36
CA THR A 29 -17.84 -16.56 -1.52
C THR A 29 -17.79 -17.90 -2.26
N GLU A 30 -18.15 -17.92 -3.54
CA GLU A 30 -18.02 -19.10 -4.40
C GLU A 30 -16.54 -19.50 -4.58
N ARG A 31 -15.66 -18.54 -4.83
CA ARG A 31 -14.20 -18.78 -4.95
C ARG A 31 -13.60 -19.31 -3.64
N CYS A 32 -14.12 -18.90 -2.49
CA CYS A 32 -13.69 -19.35 -1.16
C CYS A 32 -14.35 -20.68 -0.74
N GLY A 33 -15.43 -21.13 -1.40
CA GLY A 33 -16.22 -22.29 -0.97
C GLY A 33 -16.97 -22.05 0.35
N ILE A 34 -17.45 -20.82 0.59
CA ILE A 34 -18.16 -20.43 1.82
C ILE A 34 -19.54 -19.87 1.52
N SER A 35 -20.40 -19.80 2.55
CA SER A 35 -21.70 -19.13 2.45
C SER A 35 -21.57 -17.60 2.53
N LYS A 36 -22.56 -16.85 2.01
CA LYS A 36 -22.66 -15.40 2.22
C LYS A 36 -22.70 -15.03 3.69
N GLY A 37 -23.38 -15.82 4.54
CA GLY A 37 -23.40 -15.61 5.98
C GLY A 37 -22.00 -15.67 6.60
N ALA A 38 -21.17 -16.61 6.16
CA ALA A 38 -19.78 -16.71 6.62
C ALA A 38 -18.94 -15.50 6.19
N PHE A 39 -19.19 -14.94 5.00
CA PHE A 39 -18.56 -13.68 4.57
C PHE A 39 -18.94 -12.54 5.51
N TYR A 40 -20.23 -12.36 5.79
CA TYR A 40 -20.72 -11.26 6.64
C TYR A 40 -20.34 -11.39 8.12
N LEU A 41 -19.92 -12.56 8.58
CA LEU A 41 -19.27 -12.72 9.88
C LEU A 41 -17.83 -12.16 9.90
N ALA A 42 -17.17 -12.13 8.75
CA ALA A 42 -15.79 -11.62 8.61
C ALA A 42 -15.72 -10.14 8.23
N PHE A 43 -16.58 -9.70 7.30
CA PHE A 43 -16.61 -8.33 6.75
C PHE A 43 -18.06 -7.87 6.61
N LYS A 44 -18.38 -6.65 7.05
CA LYS A 44 -19.74 -6.09 6.97
C LYS A 44 -20.17 -5.79 5.53
N SER A 45 -19.19 -5.49 4.66
CA SER A 45 -19.43 -5.12 3.26
C SER A 45 -18.20 -5.40 2.38
N LYS A 46 -18.36 -5.24 1.06
CA LYS A 46 -17.24 -5.27 0.10
C LYS A 46 -16.28 -4.08 0.34
N GLU A 47 -16.83 -2.94 0.70
CA GLU A 47 -16.06 -1.73 1.01
C GLU A 47 -15.17 -1.94 2.23
N GLU A 48 -15.68 -2.57 3.30
CA GLU A 48 -14.85 -2.92 4.45
C GLU A 48 -13.73 -3.89 4.08
N LEU A 49 -14.01 -4.87 3.23
CA LEU A 49 -13.00 -5.79 2.73
C LEU A 49 -11.90 -5.05 1.95
N ILE A 50 -12.29 -4.12 1.06
CA ILE A 50 -11.34 -3.29 0.29
C ILE A 50 -10.51 -2.43 1.24
N PHE A 51 -11.13 -1.78 2.21
CA PHE A 51 -10.44 -0.99 3.22
C PHE A 51 -9.38 -1.83 3.95
N GLN A 52 -9.74 -3.02 4.42
CA GLN A 52 -8.84 -3.91 5.15
C GLN A 52 -7.69 -4.42 4.26
N LEU A 53 -7.93 -4.67 2.99
CA LEU A 53 -6.88 -5.05 2.04
C LEU A 53 -5.86 -3.92 1.86
N ILE A 54 -6.33 -2.70 1.63
CA ILE A 54 -5.49 -1.53 1.41
C ILE A 54 -4.72 -1.19 2.69
N ASP A 55 -5.40 -1.19 3.84
CA ASP A 55 -4.80 -0.89 5.14
C ASP A 55 -3.70 -1.92 5.48
N HIS A 56 -3.93 -3.18 5.20
CA HIS A 56 -2.95 -4.24 5.43
C HIS A 56 -1.69 -4.05 4.56
N PHE A 57 -1.87 -3.85 3.26
CA PHE A 57 -0.76 -3.64 2.33
C PHE A 57 0.03 -2.37 2.65
N MET A 58 -0.67 -1.25 2.79
CA MET A 58 -0.01 0.03 3.09
C MET A 58 0.67 0.02 4.45
N GLY A 59 0.07 -0.65 5.44
CA GLY A 59 0.67 -0.84 6.75
C GLY A 59 1.97 -1.65 6.69
N GLU A 60 2.02 -2.74 5.93
CA GLU A 60 3.26 -3.50 5.71
C GLU A 60 4.32 -2.64 5.00
N TYR A 61 3.92 -1.94 3.94
CA TYR A 61 4.82 -1.09 3.16
C TYR A 61 5.45 0.01 4.03
N VAL A 62 4.62 0.74 4.77
CA VAL A 62 5.09 1.79 5.69
C VAL A 62 6.01 1.21 6.78
N ALA A 63 5.63 0.07 7.38
CA ALA A 63 6.44 -0.57 8.40
C ALA A 63 7.82 -1.03 7.88
N ASP A 64 7.90 -1.51 6.64
CA ASP A 64 9.17 -1.88 6.01
C ASP A 64 10.06 -0.65 5.77
N ILE A 65 9.47 0.45 5.30
CA ILE A 65 10.19 1.72 5.09
C ILE A 65 10.65 2.31 6.42
N GLU A 66 9.80 2.39 7.44
CA GLU A 66 10.16 2.91 8.75
C GLU A 66 11.27 2.09 9.41
N ARG A 67 11.20 0.76 9.30
CA ARG A 67 12.23 -0.16 9.81
C ARG A 67 13.56 0.07 9.12
N MET A 68 13.57 0.24 7.79
CA MET A 68 14.75 0.56 7.02
C MET A 68 15.36 1.91 7.44
N VAL A 69 14.55 2.96 7.59
CA VAL A 69 15.02 4.29 8.02
C VAL A 69 15.54 4.28 9.45
N SER A 70 14.88 3.54 10.36
CA SER A 70 15.22 3.49 11.79
C SER A 70 16.45 2.63 12.09
N SER A 71 16.73 1.62 11.26
CA SER A 71 17.86 0.70 11.48
C SER A 71 19.23 1.40 11.50
N GLY A 72 19.30 2.61 10.93
CA GLY A 72 20.50 3.47 11.00
C GLY A 72 21.77 2.87 10.38
N GLY A 73 21.67 1.63 9.85
CA GLY A 73 22.80 0.82 9.47
C GLY A 73 23.36 1.07 8.07
N SER A 74 22.63 1.81 7.23
CA SER A 74 23.09 2.12 5.88
C SER A 74 23.86 3.43 5.86
N GLU A 75 24.97 3.47 5.13
CA GLU A 75 25.62 4.74 4.81
C GLU A 75 24.64 5.68 4.08
N PRO A 76 24.70 6.99 4.28
CA PRO A 76 23.77 7.94 3.66
C PRO A 76 23.63 7.79 2.14
N ASP A 77 24.72 7.43 1.46
CA ASP A 77 24.73 7.22 -0.01
C ASP A 77 23.97 5.98 -0.43
N LYS A 78 23.82 5.00 0.46
CA LYS A 78 23.10 3.75 0.20
C LYS A 78 21.62 3.81 0.59
N MET A 79 21.23 4.73 1.46
CA MET A 79 19.87 4.78 2.02
C MET A 79 18.78 4.92 0.94
N LEU A 80 19.03 5.70 -0.11
CA LEU A 80 18.07 5.85 -1.20
C LEU A 80 17.89 4.54 -2.00
N TYR A 81 18.99 3.81 -2.21
CA TYR A 81 18.92 2.49 -2.82
C TYR A 81 18.11 1.52 -1.95
N ASP A 82 18.38 1.48 -0.65
CA ASP A 82 17.69 0.60 0.30
C ASP A 82 16.20 0.98 0.40
N TYR A 83 15.87 2.28 0.31
CA TYR A 83 14.49 2.75 0.23
C TYR A 83 13.75 2.18 -0.98
N TYR A 84 14.34 2.31 -2.18
CA TYR A 84 13.72 1.76 -3.40
C TYR A 84 13.69 0.23 -3.39
N ALA A 85 14.72 -0.43 -2.87
CA ALA A 85 14.74 -1.89 -2.73
C ALA A 85 13.61 -2.39 -1.81
N ALA A 86 13.35 -1.69 -0.69
CA ALA A 86 12.24 -2.00 0.21
C ALA A 86 10.88 -1.73 -0.48
N ALA A 87 10.73 -0.57 -1.14
CA ALA A 87 9.51 -0.21 -1.85
C ALA A 87 9.16 -1.23 -2.93
N PHE A 88 10.06 -1.47 -3.88
CA PHE A 88 9.82 -2.41 -4.97
C PHE A 88 9.71 -3.86 -4.49
N GLY A 89 10.43 -4.23 -3.43
CA GLY A 89 10.30 -5.54 -2.78
C GLY A 89 8.88 -5.78 -2.27
N THR A 90 8.28 -4.79 -1.62
CA THR A 90 6.89 -4.87 -1.13
C THR A 90 5.89 -4.91 -2.30
N PHE A 91 6.06 -4.07 -3.32
CA PHE A 91 5.20 -4.10 -4.51
C PHE A 91 5.31 -5.44 -5.25
N HIS A 92 6.50 -6.01 -5.37
CA HIS A 92 6.70 -7.33 -5.99
C HIS A 92 6.03 -8.44 -5.17
N LYS A 93 6.18 -8.43 -3.85
CA LYS A 93 5.54 -9.39 -2.93
C LYS A 93 4.02 -9.34 -3.04
N HIS A 94 3.45 -8.16 -3.27
CA HIS A 94 2.01 -7.90 -3.34
C HIS A 94 1.56 -7.43 -4.73
N ALA A 95 2.10 -8.04 -5.80
CA ALA A 95 1.90 -7.58 -7.18
C ALA A 95 0.42 -7.43 -7.60
N HIS A 96 -0.45 -8.35 -7.18
CA HIS A 96 -1.90 -8.25 -7.46
C HIS A 96 -2.51 -7.00 -6.83
N PHE A 97 -2.11 -6.68 -5.62
CA PHE A 97 -2.60 -5.50 -4.92
C PHE A 97 -2.09 -4.20 -5.55
N ALA A 98 -0.80 -4.16 -5.88
CA ALA A 98 -0.19 -3.03 -6.58
C ALA A 98 -0.91 -2.73 -7.90
N GLN A 99 -1.24 -3.77 -8.68
CA GLN A 99 -2.00 -3.62 -9.92
C GLN A 99 -3.39 -3.00 -9.71
N ILE A 100 -4.06 -3.34 -8.61
CA ILE A 100 -5.39 -2.77 -8.27
C ILE A 100 -5.24 -1.29 -7.93
N LEU A 101 -4.32 -0.93 -7.04
CA LEU A 101 -4.09 0.47 -6.66
C LEU A 101 -3.72 1.37 -7.84
N MET A 102 -2.98 0.84 -8.81
CA MET A 102 -2.57 1.59 -10.00
C MET A 102 -3.71 1.77 -11.01
N LYS A 103 -4.67 0.87 -11.04
CA LYS A 103 -5.80 0.91 -11.99
C LYS A 103 -7.01 1.65 -11.46
N GLU A 104 -7.25 1.60 -10.15
CA GLU A 104 -8.42 2.22 -9.53
C GLU A 104 -8.13 3.68 -9.17
N PRO A 105 -8.96 4.62 -9.63
CA PRO A 105 -8.80 6.03 -9.26
C PRO A 105 -9.05 6.23 -7.77
N VAL A 106 -8.16 6.95 -7.08
CA VAL A 106 -8.26 7.21 -5.63
C VAL A 106 -9.60 7.85 -5.24
N TYR A 107 -10.16 8.70 -6.09
CA TYR A 107 -11.46 9.34 -5.85
C TYR A 107 -12.67 8.39 -5.93
N SER A 108 -12.49 7.15 -6.38
CA SER A 108 -13.55 6.12 -6.33
C SER A 108 -13.70 5.50 -4.94
N PHE A 109 -12.75 5.74 -4.04
CA PHE A 109 -12.76 5.21 -2.69
C PHE A 109 -13.59 6.07 -1.74
N GLN A 110 -14.07 5.45 -0.65
CA GLN A 110 -14.76 6.16 0.42
C GLN A 110 -13.82 7.14 1.15
N ALA A 111 -14.39 8.21 1.72
CA ALA A 111 -13.63 9.26 2.39
C ALA A 111 -12.70 8.72 3.49
N GLU A 112 -13.14 7.74 4.27
CA GLU A 112 -12.33 7.11 5.33
C GLU A 112 -11.06 6.45 4.76
N LEU A 113 -11.16 5.82 3.58
CA LEU A 113 -10.01 5.22 2.92
C LEU A 113 -9.06 6.28 2.36
N ILE A 114 -9.59 7.36 1.82
CA ILE A 114 -8.78 8.50 1.35
C ILE A 114 -7.98 9.09 2.50
N GLU A 115 -8.62 9.39 3.65
CA GLU A 115 -7.94 9.87 4.85
C GLU A 115 -6.84 8.90 5.33
N ARG A 116 -7.08 7.61 5.26
CA ARG A 116 -6.10 6.58 5.62
C ARG A 116 -4.91 6.58 4.65
N LEU A 117 -5.15 6.71 3.36
CA LEU A 117 -4.09 6.80 2.35
C LEU A 117 -3.26 8.07 2.50
N GLU A 118 -3.89 9.22 2.81
CA GLU A 118 -3.19 10.48 3.10
C GLU A 118 -2.28 10.35 4.33
N MET A 119 -2.72 9.64 5.37
CA MET A 119 -1.90 9.36 6.55
C MET A 119 -0.65 8.53 6.18
N TYR A 120 -0.80 7.47 5.39
CA TYR A 120 0.34 6.67 4.93
C TYR A 120 1.28 7.47 4.03
N ASP A 121 0.73 8.30 3.15
CA ASP A 121 1.52 9.18 2.27
C ASP A 121 2.36 10.18 3.09
N ALA A 122 1.80 10.74 4.17
CA ALA A 122 2.53 11.63 5.07
C ALA A 122 3.73 10.92 5.74
N ILE A 123 3.55 9.67 6.20
CA ILE A 123 4.63 8.87 6.80
C ILE A 123 5.73 8.57 5.77
N LEU A 124 5.36 8.19 4.56
CA LEU A 124 6.33 7.91 3.49
C LEU A 124 7.09 9.17 3.06
N ASN A 125 6.40 10.31 2.99
CA ASN A 125 7.03 11.60 2.72
C ASN A 125 8.04 11.99 3.81
N ASP A 126 7.71 11.74 5.09
CA ASP A 126 8.62 12.01 6.21
C ASP A 126 9.85 11.08 6.18
N ALA A 127 9.65 9.82 5.85
CA ALA A 127 10.75 8.87 5.64
C ALA A 127 11.69 9.32 4.52
N ALA A 128 11.16 9.70 3.35
CA ALA A 128 11.95 10.23 2.24
C ALA A 128 12.68 11.51 2.61
N ARG A 129 12.02 12.42 3.33
CA ARG A 129 12.63 13.66 3.88
C ARG A 129 13.81 13.34 4.79
N THR A 130 13.65 12.36 5.68
CA THR A 130 14.71 11.91 6.60
C THR A 130 15.93 11.41 5.85
N ILE A 131 15.73 10.61 4.81
CA ILE A 131 16.81 10.09 3.96
C ILE A 131 17.57 11.22 3.28
N VAL A 132 16.86 12.17 2.66
CA VAL A 132 17.47 13.32 1.98
C VAL A 132 18.28 14.18 2.96
N LEU A 133 17.73 14.50 4.13
CA LEU A 133 18.39 15.35 5.11
C LEU A 133 19.60 14.67 5.79
N ARG A 134 19.61 13.36 5.93
CA ARG A 134 20.81 12.63 6.39
C ARG A 134 21.98 12.79 5.42
N ARG A 135 21.71 12.83 4.12
CA ARG A 135 22.73 13.02 3.08
C ARG A 135 23.08 14.48 2.87
N TYR A 136 22.09 15.38 2.94
CA TYR A 136 22.20 16.81 2.65
C TYR A 136 21.57 17.64 3.77
N PRO A 137 22.24 17.77 4.96
CA PRO A 137 21.63 18.41 6.14
C PRO A 137 21.28 19.88 5.96
N SER A 138 21.95 20.58 5.03
CA SER A 138 21.77 22.02 4.79
C SER A 138 20.98 22.32 3.52
N LEU A 139 20.23 21.35 3.02
CA LEU A 139 19.46 21.54 1.78
C LEU A 139 18.35 22.59 1.98
N ALA A 140 18.18 23.47 1.00
CA ALA A 140 17.13 24.49 1.04
C ALA A 140 15.73 23.83 1.01
N PRO A 141 14.75 24.37 1.75
CA PRO A 141 13.42 23.74 1.90
C PRO A 141 12.70 23.43 0.59
N HIS A 142 12.80 24.31 -0.42
CA HIS A 142 12.18 24.07 -1.74
C HIS A 142 12.84 22.91 -2.48
N MET A 143 14.18 22.79 -2.43
CA MET A 143 14.90 21.67 -3.03
C MET A 143 14.60 20.33 -2.32
N LEU A 144 14.43 20.38 -0.99
CA LEU A 144 14.01 19.22 -0.22
C LEU A 144 12.61 18.73 -0.65
N ALA A 145 11.66 19.65 -0.83
CA ALA A 145 10.32 19.32 -1.31
C ALA A 145 10.35 18.69 -2.70
N ASP A 146 11.13 19.24 -3.63
CA ASP A 146 11.27 18.72 -4.99
C ASP A 146 11.90 17.32 -5.00
N LEU A 147 12.91 17.07 -4.18
CA LEU A 147 13.54 15.75 -4.07
C LEU A 147 12.58 14.72 -3.46
N VAL A 148 11.87 15.06 -2.40
CA VAL A 148 10.87 14.17 -1.79
C VAL A 148 9.78 13.82 -2.81
N PHE A 149 9.25 14.81 -3.53
CA PHE A 149 8.27 14.59 -4.60
C PHE A 149 8.81 13.66 -5.70
N THR A 150 10.06 13.85 -6.12
CA THR A 150 10.72 13.01 -7.13
C THR A 150 10.87 11.56 -6.66
N ILE A 151 11.32 11.36 -5.41
CA ILE A 151 11.48 10.02 -4.80
C ILE A 151 10.14 9.28 -4.79
N GLN A 152 9.08 9.93 -4.31
CA GLN A 152 7.74 9.34 -4.25
C GLN A 152 7.14 9.12 -5.65
N GLY A 153 7.35 10.07 -6.56
CA GLY A 153 6.91 9.96 -7.95
C GLY A 153 7.52 8.76 -8.66
N PHE A 154 8.79 8.46 -8.39
CA PHE A 154 9.46 7.30 -8.97
C PHE A 154 8.83 5.98 -8.49
N VAL A 155 8.55 5.84 -7.19
CA VAL A 155 7.87 4.65 -6.64
C VAL A 155 6.46 4.50 -7.24
N ARG A 156 5.69 5.60 -7.31
CA ARG A 156 4.32 5.59 -7.87
C ARG A 156 4.27 5.23 -9.35
N HIS A 157 5.33 5.51 -10.10
CA HIS A 157 5.37 5.27 -11.54
C HIS A 157 5.87 3.87 -11.90
N TYR A 158 6.82 3.33 -11.14
CA TYR A 158 7.51 2.07 -11.43
C TYR A 158 7.23 0.94 -10.42
N GLY A 159 6.51 1.21 -9.32
CA GLY A 159 6.03 0.22 -8.35
C GLY A 159 4.71 -0.39 -8.76
#